data_248409bfb43ce7121e6629be29a8b6fb
#
_entry.id   248409bfb43ce7121e6629be29a8b6fb
#
_cell.length_a   1.000
_cell.length_b   1.000
_cell.length_c   1.000
_cell.angle_alpha   90.00
_cell.angle_beta   90.00
_cell.angle_gamma   90.00
#
_symmetry.space_group_name_H-M   'P 1'
#
loop_
_entity.id
_entity.type
_entity.pdbx_description
1 polymer ?
#
loop_
_entity_poly.entity_id
_entity_poly.type
_entity_poly.pdbx_seq_one_letter_code
_entity_poly.pdbx_strand_id
1 'polypeptide(L)'
;MGLFSFFANADNRKSIKRLQTIVDKVNAQESRFAAMSDDELRGMTDIFRDRLRNNYETLNDILPEAFAVVREAGKRVLEMRHFDVQIMGGACLHQGRIAEMRTGEGKTQTCLLPAYLNALSGKGVHIVTVNDYLAKRDSE
;
A
#
# COMPACT_ATOMS: atom_id res chain seq x y z
N MET A 1 -19.69 30.11 -3.54
CA MET A 1 -18.80 28.96 -3.82
C MET A 1 -17.87 29.35 -4.96
N GLY A 2 -16.60 29.58 -4.64
CA GLY A 2 -15.67 30.15 -5.60
C GLY A 2 -15.15 29.17 -6.64
N LEU A 3 -14.70 29.72 -7.77
CA LEU A 3 -14.07 28.99 -8.89
C LEU A 3 -12.97 28.01 -8.42
N PHE A 4 -12.25 28.36 -7.37
CA PHE A 4 -11.20 27.54 -6.73
C PHE A 4 -11.72 26.21 -6.16
N SER A 5 -12.92 26.16 -5.59
CA SER A 5 -13.50 24.92 -5.05
C SER A 5 -13.95 23.96 -6.16
N PHE A 6 -14.29 24.49 -7.33
CA PHE A 6 -14.66 23.68 -8.49
C PHE A 6 -13.45 22.96 -9.10
N PHE A 7 -12.31 23.66 -9.22
CA PHE A 7 -11.06 23.06 -9.73
C PHE A 7 -10.47 22.05 -8.75
N ALA A 8 -10.49 22.32 -7.45
CA ALA A 8 -10.05 21.37 -6.42
C ALA A 8 -10.88 20.07 -6.44
N ASN A 9 -12.19 20.17 -6.63
CA ASN A 9 -13.08 19.02 -6.75
C ASN A 9 -12.86 18.21 -8.04
N ALA A 10 -12.54 18.84 -9.15
CA ALA A 10 -12.26 18.17 -10.43
C ALA A 10 -10.94 17.39 -10.36
N ASP A 11 -9.90 17.97 -9.80
CA ASP A 11 -8.59 17.33 -9.59
C ASP A 11 -8.69 16.18 -8.59
N ASN A 12 -9.48 16.34 -7.55
CA ASN A 12 -9.73 15.29 -6.56
C ASN A 12 -10.46 14.09 -7.19
N ARG A 13 -11.48 14.33 -8.02
CA ARG A 13 -12.20 13.26 -8.73
C ARG A 13 -11.29 12.48 -9.69
N LYS A 14 -10.40 13.18 -10.42
CA LYS A 14 -9.43 12.54 -11.31
C LYS A 14 -8.41 11.71 -10.55
N SER A 15 -7.96 12.21 -9.40
CA SER A 15 -7.05 11.49 -8.50
C SER A 15 -7.70 10.23 -7.94
N ILE A 16 -8.95 10.33 -7.47
CA ILE A 16 -9.72 9.18 -6.96
C ILE A 16 -9.88 8.10 -8.04
N LYS A 17 -10.21 8.49 -9.28
CA LYS A 17 -10.32 7.53 -10.39
C LYS A 17 -9.00 6.78 -10.66
N ARG A 18 -7.86 7.48 -10.61
CA ARG A 18 -6.53 6.86 -10.78
C ARG A 18 -6.23 5.89 -9.64
N LEU A 19 -6.52 6.28 -8.40
CA LEU A 19 -6.35 5.42 -7.25
C LEU A 19 -7.29 4.20 -7.31
N GLN A 20 -8.53 4.36 -7.78
CA GLN A 20 -9.45 3.25 -7.99
C GLN A 20 -8.90 2.22 -8.98
N THR A 21 -8.27 2.67 -10.06
CA THR A 21 -7.61 1.76 -11.01
C THR A 21 -6.50 0.93 -10.34
N ILE A 22 -5.79 1.49 -9.37
CA ILE A 22 -4.79 0.74 -8.59
C ILE A 22 -5.50 -0.30 -7.71
N VAL A 23 -6.55 0.09 -7.01
CA VAL A 23 -7.36 -0.83 -6.19
C VAL A 23 -7.86 -2.01 -7.02
N ASP A 24 -8.41 -1.75 -8.21
CA ASP A 24 -8.92 -2.78 -9.10
C ASP A 24 -7.81 -3.77 -9.52
N LYS A 25 -6.61 -3.27 -9.80
CA LYS A 25 -5.43 -4.09 -10.10
C LYS A 25 -4.99 -4.94 -8.89
N VAL A 26 -5.02 -4.39 -7.68
CA VAL A 26 -4.73 -5.13 -6.44
C VAL A 26 -5.77 -6.22 -6.20
N ASN A 27 -7.05 -5.90 -6.36
CA ASN A 27 -8.14 -6.85 -6.20
C ASN A 27 -8.04 -8.01 -7.20
N ALA A 28 -7.62 -7.75 -8.44
CA ALA A 28 -7.42 -8.77 -9.46
C ALA A 28 -6.32 -9.78 -9.11
N GLN A 29 -5.39 -9.45 -8.22
CA GLN A 29 -4.33 -10.36 -7.76
C GLN A 29 -4.73 -11.22 -6.54
N GLU A 30 -5.84 -10.92 -5.88
CA GLU A 30 -6.18 -11.51 -4.57
C GLU A 30 -6.26 -13.04 -4.63
N SER A 31 -6.93 -13.61 -5.63
CA SER A 31 -7.05 -15.07 -5.78
C SER A 31 -5.70 -15.77 -6.00
N ARG A 32 -4.79 -15.13 -6.75
CA ARG A 32 -3.45 -15.64 -7.02
C ARG A 32 -2.64 -15.78 -5.71
N PHE A 33 -2.60 -14.72 -4.90
CA PHE A 33 -1.82 -14.76 -3.66
C PHE A 33 -2.50 -15.57 -2.56
N ALA A 34 -3.83 -15.65 -2.55
CA ALA A 34 -4.56 -16.51 -1.62
C ALA A 34 -4.29 -18.00 -1.85
N ALA A 35 -3.96 -18.41 -3.09
CA ALA A 35 -3.64 -19.78 -3.43
C ALA A 35 -2.19 -20.19 -3.11
N MET A 36 -1.30 -19.23 -2.80
CA MET A 36 0.10 -19.50 -2.46
C MET A 36 0.24 -20.05 -1.04
N SER A 37 1.22 -20.93 -0.84
CA SER A 37 1.69 -21.31 0.49
C SER A 37 2.37 -20.13 1.20
N ASP A 38 2.60 -20.23 2.50
CA ASP A 38 3.28 -19.17 3.26
C ASP A 38 4.72 -18.96 2.78
N ASP A 39 5.41 -20.01 2.38
CA ASP A 39 6.79 -19.92 1.88
C ASP A 39 6.82 -19.28 0.48
N GLU A 40 5.88 -19.60 -0.39
CA GLU A 40 5.74 -18.93 -1.69
C GLU A 40 5.42 -17.43 -1.52
N LEU A 41 4.52 -17.10 -0.59
CA LEU A 41 4.17 -15.71 -0.32
C LEU A 41 5.36 -14.91 0.23
N ARG A 42 6.15 -15.49 1.13
CA ARG A 42 7.41 -14.90 1.63
C ARG A 42 8.43 -14.72 0.52
N GLY A 43 8.58 -15.71 -0.36
CA GLY A 43 9.49 -15.67 -1.51
C GLY A 43 9.20 -14.55 -2.50
N MET A 44 7.97 -14.01 -2.52
CA MET A 44 7.62 -12.87 -3.37
C MET A 44 8.49 -11.63 -3.11
N THR A 45 9.01 -11.46 -1.90
CA THR A 45 9.91 -10.35 -1.55
C THR A 45 11.19 -10.37 -2.40
N ASP A 46 11.81 -11.54 -2.53
CA ASP A 46 13.04 -11.68 -3.31
C ASP A 46 12.74 -11.59 -4.82
N ILE A 47 11.63 -12.14 -5.27
CA ILE A 47 11.16 -11.99 -6.66
C ILE A 47 10.98 -10.50 -7.01
N PHE A 48 10.33 -9.71 -6.16
CA PHE A 48 10.18 -8.27 -6.41
C PHE A 48 11.50 -7.52 -6.43
N ARG A 49 12.42 -7.85 -5.52
CA ARG A 49 13.77 -7.26 -5.50
C ARG A 49 14.54 -7.56 -6.78
N ASP A 50 14.45 -8.80 -7.27
CA ASP A 50 15.12 -9.20 -8.50
C ASP A 50 14.51 -8.52 -9.73
N ARG A 51 13.19 -8.38 -9.79
CA ARG A 51 12.50 -7.64 -10.85
C ARG A 51 12.92 -6.18 -10.89
N LEU A 52 13.03 -5.54 -9.71
CA LEU A 52 13.51 -4.14 -9.62
C LEU A 52 14.97 -4.00 -10.07
N ARG A 53 15.84 -5.00 -9.82
CA ARG A 53 17.26 -4.96 -10.18
C ARG A 53 17.52 -5.30 -11.64
N ASN A 54 16.84 -6.30 -12.16
CA ASN A 54 17.21 -6.97 -13.39
C ASN A 54 16.28 -6.68 -14.58
N ASN A 55 15.03 -6.27 -14.32
CA ASN A 55 14.00 -6.19 -15.38
C ASN A 55 13.58 -4.76 -15.72
N TYR A 56 14.28 -3.74 -15.25
CA TYR A 56 13.95 -2.31 -15.46
C TYR A 56 12.54 -1.93 -14.99
N GLU A 57 11.91 -2.75 -14.12
CA GLU A 57 10.64 -2.42 -13.50
C GLU A 57 10.83 -1.38 -12.38
N THR A 58 9.83 -0.54 -12.21
CA THR A 58 9.78 0.47 -11.14
C THR A 58 8.91 -0.01 -9.98
N LEU A 59 9.00 0.68 -8.83
CA LEU A 59 8.09 0.44 -7.71
C LEU A 59 6.62 0.60 -8.12
N ASN A 60 6.30 1.49 -9.06
CA ASN A 60 4.94 1.65 -9.56
C ASN A 60 4.46 0.45 -10.38
N ASP A 61 5.34 -0.23 -11.08
CA ASP A 61 4.98 -1.39 -11.90
C ASP A 61 4.63 -2.58 -11.01
N ILE A 62 5.38 -2.81 -9.95
CA ILE A 62 5.14 -3.91 -8.99
C ILE A 62 4.12 -3.58 -7.89
N LEU A 63 3.72 -2.30 -7.74
CA LEU A 63 2.83 -1.85 -6.66
C LEU A 63 1.57 -2.70 -6.49
N PRO A 64 0.81 -3.05 -7.54
CA PRO A 64 -0.41 -3.84 -7.37
C PRO A 64 -0.15 -5.23 -6.78
N GLU A 65 0.92 -5.90 -7.21
CA GLU A 65 1.30 -7.21 -6.70
C GLU A 65 1.83 -7.12 -5.27
N ALA A 66 2.71 -6.15 -4.99
CA ALA A 66 3.26 -5.92 -3.66
C ALA A 66 2.18 -5.62 -2.62
N PHE A 67 1.21 -4.77 -2.96
CA PHE A 67 0.08 -4.48 -2.07
C PHE A 67 -0.82 -5.69 -1.86
N ALA A 68 -1.03 -6.52 -2.88
CA ALA A 68 -1.80 -7.75 -2.75
C ALA A 68 -1.09 -8.78 -1.85
N VAL A 69 0.24 -8.88 -1.93
CA VAL A 69 1.05 -9.72 -1.01
C VAL A 69 0.90 -9.24 0.43
N VAL A 70 1.04 -7.92 0.69
CA VAL A 70 0.86 -7.37 2.05
C VAL A 70 -0.56 -7.59 2.56
N ARG A 71 -1.58 -7.44 1.70
CA ARG A 71 -2.98 -7.71 2.06
C ARG A 71 -3.17 -9.16 2.49
N GLU A 72 -2.65 -10.12 1.72
CA GLU A 72 -2.78 -11.54 2.04
C GLU A 72 -1.97 -11.90 3.30
N ALA A 73 -0.75 -11.38 3.45
CA ALA A 73 0.06 -11.59 4.65
C ALA A 73 -0.64 -11.03 5.90
N GLY A 74 -1.18 -9.81 5.83
CA GLY A 74 -1.93 -9.21 6.93
C GLY A 74 -3.20 -10.00 7.29
N LYS A 75 -3.89 -10.55 6.31
CA LYS A 75 -5.03 -11.44 6.52
C LYS A 75 -4.64 -12.73 7.25
N ARG A 76 -3.51 -13.37 6.88
CA ARG A 76 -3.05 -14.62 7.50
C ARG A 76 -2.48 -14.43 8.90
N VAL A 77 -1.65 -13.39 9.09
CA VAL A 77 -0.88 -13.21 10.33
C VAL A 77 -1.65 -12.41 11.38
N LEU A 78 -2.36 -11.37 10.94
CA LEU A 78 -3.06 -10.44 11.82
C LEU A 78 -4.58 -10.62 11.81
N GLU A 79 -5.10 -11.53 10.98
CA GLU A 79 -6.53 -11.69 10.70
C GLU A 79 -7.20 -10.39 10.19
N MET A 80 -6.39 -9.50 9.63
CA MET A 80 -6.80 -8.17 9.20
C MET A 80 -6.55 -7.98 7.70
N ARG A 81 -7.60 -8.16 6.89
CA ARG A 81 -7.55 -7.87 5.45
C ARG A 81 -7.71 -6.37 5.21
N HIS A 82 -6.79 -5.76 4.48
CA HIS A 82 -6.90 -4.37 4.06
C HIS A 82 -8.16 -4.12 3.23
N PHE A 83 -8.89 -3.05 3.56
CA PHE A 83 -10.01 -2.55 2.77
C PHE A 83 -9.54 -1.74 1.57
N ASP A 84 -10.40 -1.58 0.57
CA ASP A 84 -10.08 -0.84 -0.65
C ASP A 84 -9.67 0.62 -0.38
N VAL A 85 -10.32 1.26 0.60
CA VAL A 85 -9.95 2.63 1.02
C VAL A 85 -8.53 2.69 1.62
N GLN A 86 -8.07 1.63 2.28
CA GLN A 86 -6.71 1.54 2.81
C GLN A 86 -5.69 1.31 1.69
N ILE A 87 -6.01 0.50 0.69
CA ILE A 87 -5.19 0.36 -0.53
C ILE A 87 -5.05 1.72 -1.22
N MET A 88 -6.14 2.45 -1.36
CA MET A 88 -6.17 3.79 -1.95
C MET A 88 -5.30 4.77 -1.14
N GLY A 89 -5.41 4.74 0.19
CA GLY A 89 -4.58 5.53 1.11
C GLY A 89 -3.09 5.19 0.99
N GLY A 90 -2.75 3.90 0.95
CA GLY A 90 -1.38 3.43 0.78
C GLY A 90 -0.76 3.89 -0.54
N ALA A 91 -1.52 3.81 -1.64
CA ALA A 91 -1.08 4.30 -2.95
C ALA A 91 -0.89 5.82 -2.96
N CYS A 92 -1.77 6.56 -2.27
CA CYS A 92 -1.64 8.00 -2.09
C CYS A 92 -0.34 8.37 -1.36
N LEU A 93 -0.02 7.67 -0.27
CA LEU A 93 1.21 7.86 0.50
C LEU A 93 2.45 7.51 -0.33
N HIS A 94 2.43 6.41 -1.08
CA HIS A 94 3.53 6.04 -1.99
C HIS A 94 3.83 7.12 -3.03
N GLN A 95 2.80 7.83 -3.49
CA GLN A 95 2.93 8.95 -4.43
C GLN A 95 3.44 10.25 -3.79
N GLY A 96 3.86 10.23 -2.52
CA GLY A 96 4.32 11.41 -1.78
C GLY A 96 3.21 12.41 -1.44
N ARG A 97 1.96 11.94 -1.37
CA ARG A 97 0.78 12.75 -1.06
C ARG A 97 0.30 12.50 0.36
N ILE A 98 -0.53 13.38 0.88
CA ILE A 98 -1.19 13.22 2.18
C ILE A 98 -2.50 12.45 1.97
N ALA A 99 -2.67 11.36 2.73
CA ALA A 99 -3.92 10.61 2.80
C ALA A 99 -4.65 10.96 4.10
N GLU A 100 -5.73 11.73 3.99
CA GLU A 100 -6.59 12.00 5.14
C GLU A 100 -7.56 10.83 5.32
N MET A 101 -7.54 10.25 6.52
CA MET A 101 -8.42 9.14 6.91
C MET A 101 -9.03 9.44 8.27
N ARG A 102 -10.30 9.10 8.45
CA ARG A 102 -11.03 9.30 9.71
C ARG A 102 -10.42 8.43 10.83
N THR A 103 -10.69 8.81 12.07
CA THR A 103 -10.34 8.00 13.23
C THR A 103 -11.03 6.64 13.13
N GLY A 104 -10.30 5.56 13.40
CA GLY A 104 -10.82 4.19 13.30
C GLY A 104 -10.72 3.53 11.93
N GLU A 105 -10.32 4.24 10.87
CA GLU A 105 -10.20 3.66 9.51
C GLU A 105 -8.90 2.87 9.26
N GLY A 106 -8.10 2.59 10.29
CA GLY A 106 -6.93 1.73 10.18
C GLY A 106 -5.71 2.38 9.53
N LYS A 107 -5.39 3.63 9.92
CA LYS A 107 -4.20 4.35 9.40
C LYS A 107 -2.89 3.57 9.57
N THR A 108 -2.71 2.88 10.70
CA THR A 108 -1.52 2.06 10.97
C THR A 108 -1.38 0.95 9.93
N GLN A 109 -2.46 0.24 9.63
CA GLN A 109 -2.43 -0.79 8.58
C GLN A 109 -2.21 -0.21 7.18
N THR A 110 -2.80 0.95 6.90
CA THR A 110 -2.61 1.64 5.61
C THR A 110 -1.14 1.93 5.34
N CYS A 111 -0.36 2.31 6.35
CA CYS A 111 1.05 2.65 6.17
C CYS A 111 1.94 1.42 5.89
N LEU A 112 1.52 0.22 6.23
CA LEU A 112 2.28 -1.02 5.94
C LEU A 112 2.45 -1.24 4.43
N LEU A 113 1.43 -0.90 3.64
CA LEU A 113 1.43 -1.06 2.19
C LEU A 113 2.58 -0.31 1.50
N PRO A 114 2.69 1.03 1.63
CA PRO A 114 3.80 1.77 1.06
C PRO A 114 5.12 1.49 1.77
N ALA A 115 5.12 1.16 3.07
CA ALA A 115 6.34 0.81 3.78
C ALA A 115 7.00 -0.43 3.19
N TYR A 116 6.26 -1.51 3.00
CA TYR A 116 6.74 -2.72 2.35
C TYR A 116 7.25 -2.43 0.94
N LEU A 117 6.42 -1.80 0.10
CA LEU A 117 6.76 -1.48 -1.28
C LEU A 117 8.07 -0.68 -1.39
N ASN A 118 8.21 0.39 -0.60
CA ASN A 118 9.39 1.24 -0.69
C ASN A 118 10.64 0.57 -0.08
N ALA A 119 10.48 -0.31 0.92
CA ALA A 119 11.57 -1.10 1.49
C ALA A 119 12.22 -2.06 0.49
N LEU A 120 11.47 -2.52 -0.53
CA LEU A 120 12.03 -3.36 -1.60
C LEU A 120 13.18 -2.70 -2.36
N SER A 121 13.23 -1.36 -2.38
CA SER A 121 14.33 -0.60 -3.00
C SER A 121 15.67 -0.74 -2.27
N GLY A 122 15.68 -1.22 -1.02
CA GLY A 122 16.88 -1.31 -0.19
C GLY A 122 17.38 0.02 0.38
N LYS A 123 16.67 1.14 0.16
CA LYS A 123 17.07 2.49 0.62
C LYS A 123 16.62 2.82 2.04
N GLY A 124 15.90 1.91 2.69
CA GLY A 124 15.30 2.12 4.00
C GLY A 124 13.97 2.87 3.93
N VAL A 125 13.16 2.68 4.98
CA VAL A 125 11.88 3.37 5.16
C VAL A 125 11.78 3.79 6.63
N HIS A 126 11.34 5.02 6.87
CA HIS A 126 11.09 5.53 8.21
C HIS A 126 9.59 5.67 8.43
N ILE A 127 9.08 5.05 9.51
CA ILE A 127 7.71 5.21 9.97
C ILE A 127 7.77 6.05 11.25
N VAL A 128 7.10 7.20 11.24
CA VAL A 128 7.08 8.12 12.37
C VAL A 128 5.70 8.09 13.01
N THR A 129 5.65 7.87 14.31
CA THR A 129 4.43 7.85 15.12
C THR A 129 4.42 9.01 16.11
N VAL A 130 3.27 9.27 16.75
CA VAL A 130 3.12 10.45 17.62
C VAL A 130 3.79 10.27 18.99
N ASN A 131 4.11 9.03 19.41
CA ASN A 131 4.78 8.73 20.69
C ASN A 131 5.46 7.36 20.69
N ASP A 132 6.29 7.13 21.72
CA ASP A 132 7.08 5.91 21.87
C ASP A 132 6.21 4.65 22.09
N TYR A 133 5.06 4.81 22.74
CA TYR A 133 4.14 3.69 22.94
C TYR A 133 3.65 3.13 21.61
N LEU A 134 3.21 4.00 20.69
CA LEU A 134 2.78 3.58 19.35
C LEU A 134 3.94 3.04 18.54
N ALA A 135 5.13 3.65 18.64
CA ALA A 135 6.31 3.16 17.95
C ALA A 135 6.63 1.72 18.36
N LYS A 136 6.61 1.42 19.65
CA LYS A 136 6.83 0.08 20.17
C LYS A 136 5.75 -0.89 19.73
N ARG A 137 4.47 -0.56 19.94
CA ARG A 137 3.32 -1.41 19.59
C ARG A 137 3.31 -1.78 18.09
N ASP A 138 3.60 -0.81 17.22
CA ASP A 138 3.50 -0.98 15.77
C ASP A 138 4.76 -1.64 15.16
N SER A 139 5.83 -1.83 15.95
CA SER A 139 7.07 -2.49 15.54
C SER A 139 7.12 -4.00 15.92
N GLU A 140 6.24 -4.44 16.79
CA GLU A 140 6.08 -5.84 17.24
C GLU A 140 5.12 -6.60 16.33
#